data_ff278f5df7f97efdd2f909912a2049c4
#
_entry.id   ff278f5df7f97efdd2f909912a2049c4
#
_cell.length_a   1.000
_cell.length_b   1.000
_cell.length_c   1.000
_cell.angle_alpha   90.00
_cell.angle_beta   90.00
_cell.angle_gamma   90.00
#
_symmetry.space_group_name_H-M   'P 1'
#
loop_
_entity.id
_entity.type
_entity.pdbx_description
1 polymer ?
#
loop_
_entity_poly.entity_id
_entity_poly.type
_entity_poly.pdbx_seq_one_letter_code
_entity_poly.pdbx_strand_id
1 'polypeptide(L)'
;MILVNSTFSEINPPLNPYQFDYQRYLKNQGILKQLFIGKSDFLSLGFGSRTLKGWAEQFRVFVQFSLNRYHFHPNEKAVINALLLGERKEISKELLADYSNAGAIHILAVSGLHVGIILILLGKIFSFFTYFKNGKIIQTLLILVILWMFAFIAGLSASVVRAVTMFSFLAVGQQFGSKKIILYSLFSSLFILLIFKPLFLFDVGFQLSYLAVLGIITIQQKVYHFWKFKSKIIDFFWQLSSVSIAAQIGVLPLSLYYFHQFPGLFFVSNLVIIPALGFILMMGILVIFLSILKILPTFLSDFYGFLISLMNGFVNWVSNQEAFLLKDISLSFLLLLASYGVIFFGVRFLQNSSTKKMLFVLGSILVFQSVILFEKYEKQHTKEFIVFHKTKQSFIGFRNSSKIEIHHNADSVQQLNFLINPYKINEDIAISFEKLDTTILQFENQQILLIDSLAIYQIEDFKNPLVIIQNSPKINLERMIVTIQPKMIIADGSNFKSYTNRWKKTSQIMNIPFYYTGELGAFQLKY
;
A
#
# COMPACT_ATOMS: atom_id res chain seq x y z
N MET A 1 -29.44 9.25 6.83
CA MET A 1 -29.04 9.55 8.21
C MET A 1 -29.25 8.29 9.05
N ILE A 2 -28.28 7.91 9.87
CA ILE A 2 -28.38 6.75 10.77
C ILE A 2 -28.19 7.24 12.20
N LEU A 3 -29.02 6.75 13.12
CA LEU A 3 -28.83 6.91 14.55
C LEU A 3 -28.13 5.66 15.06
N VAL A 4 -27.04 5.84 15.81
CA VAL A 4 -26.20 4.72 16.27
C VAL A 4 -26.10 4.76 17.79
N ASN A 5 -26.32 3.60 18.42
CA ASN A 5 -26.11 3.39 19.85
C ASN A 5 -24.77 2.66 20.06
N SER A 6 -23.66 3.39 19.91
CA SER A 6 -22.32 2.86 20.12
C SER A 6 -21.36 4.00 20.49
N THR A 7 -20.28 3.67 21.19
CA THR A 7 -19.25 4.62 21.60
C THR A 7 -18.11 4.67 20.61
N PHE A 8 -17.53 5.86 20.40
CA PHE A 8 -16.33 6.01 19.60
C PHE A 8 -15.13 5.34 20.28
N SER A 9 -14.45 4.48 19.55
CA SER A 9 -13.17 3.91 19.96
C SER A 9 -12.01 4.55 19.21
N GLU A 10 -10.88 4.62 19.86
CA GLU A 10 -9.64 5.01 19.22
C GLU A 10 -9.11 3.88 18.33
N ILE A 11 -8.38 4.24 17.30
CA ILE A 11 -7.72 3.30 16.42
C ILE A 11 -6.37 2.95 17.06
N ASN A 12 -6.13 1.68 17.33
CA ASN A 12 -4.91 1.24 17.98
C ASN A 12 -3.69 1.45 17.08
N PRO A 13 -2.55 1.91 17.65
CA PRO A 13 -1.27 1.96 16.95
C PRO A 13 -0.75 0.53 16.68
N PRO A 14 0.24 0.38 15.80
CA PRO A 14 0.89 -0.92 15.60
C PRO A 14 1.60 -1.36 16.88
N LEU A 15 1.43 -2.62 17.26
CA LEU A 15 1.98 -3.18 18.49
C LEU A 15 3.26 -4.00 18.24
N ASN A 16 3.65 -4.23 16.98
CA ASN A 16 4.87 -4.95 16.65
C ASN A 16 5.77 -4.14 15.71
N PRO A 17 7.09 -4.36 15.75
CA PRO A 17 8.03 -3.66 14.89
C PRO A 17 7.70 -3.88 13.42
N TYR A 18 7.85 -2.83 12.62
CA TYR A 18 7.59 -2.81 11.17
C TYR A 18 6.16 -3.20 10.74
N GLN A 19 5.25 -3.38 11.70
CA GLN A 19 3.84 -3.59 11.40
C GLN A 19 3.26 -2.35 10.73
N PHE A 20 2.37 -2.55 9.76
CA PHE A 20 1.68 -1.45 9.09
C PHE A 20 0.91 -0.56 10.08
N ASP A 21 1.22 0.72 10.09
CA ASP A 21 0.58 1.70 10.97
C ASP A 21 -0.78 2.14 10.39
N TYR A 22 -1.80 1.34 10.71
CA TYR A 22 -3.17 1.59 10.28
C TYR A 22 -3.76 2.86 10.90
N GLN A 23 -3.38 3.21 12.13
CA GLN A 23 -3.80 4.45 12.80
C GLN A 23 -3.31 5.66 12.02
N ARG A 24 -2.02 5.72 11.69
CA ARG A 24 -1.41 6.79 10.91
C ARG A 24 -1.98 6.87 9.49
N TYR A 25 -2.22 5.73 8.86
CA TYR A 25 -2.86 5.66 7.54
C TYR A 25 -4.24 6.29 7.53
N LEU A 26 -5.11 5.94 8.50
CA LEU A 26 -6.45 6.51 8.62
C LEU A 26 -6.42 7.99 9.04
N LYS A 27 -5.51 8.38 9.95
CA LYS A 27 -5.29 9.77 10.34
C LYS A 27 -4.93 10.65 9.13
N ASN A 28 -4.09 10.16 8.22
CA ASN A 28 -3.75 10.86 6.99
C ASN A 28 -4.96 11.03 6.04
N GLN A 29 -5.98 10.18 6.17
CA GLN A 29 -7.25 10.32 5.46
C GLN A 29 -8.28 11.18 6.21
N GLY A 30 -7.94 11.71 7.40
CA GLY A 30 -8.83 12.50 8.25
C GLY A 30 -9.76 11.66 9.12
N ILE A 31 -9.51 10.35 9.27
CA ILE A 31 -10.29 9.44 10.11
C ILE A 31 -9.54 9.26 11.43
N LEU A 32 -10.11 9.78 12.53
CA LEU A 32 -9.49 9.78 13.85
C LEU A 32 -10.06 8.72 14.79
N LYS A 33 -11.30 8.31 14.60
CA LYS A 33 -12.04 7.38 15.47
C LYS A 33 -12.84 6.41 14.64
N GLN A 34 -13.17 5.28 15.22
CA GLN A 34 -13.99 4.22 14.62
C GLN A 34 -15.15 3.84 15.52
N LEU A 35 -16.20 3.27 14.93
CA LEU A 35 -17.35 2.71 15.63
C LEU A 35 -17.50 1.25 15.23
N PHE A 36 -17.73 0.40 16.19
CA PHE A 36 -18.17 -0.97 15.95
C PHE A 36 -19.69 -1.02 16.13
N ILE A 37 -20.40 -1.40 15.08
CA ILE A 37 -21.86 -1.35 15.00
C ILE A 37 -22.37 -2.76 14.69
N GLY A 38 -23.13 -3.33 15.60
CA GLY A 38 -23.90 -4.55 15.34
C GLY A 38 -25.18 -4.28 14.54
N LYS A 39 -25.86 -5.34 14.11
CA LYS A 39 -27.12 -5.21 13.35
C LYS A 39 -28.24 -4.52 14.13
N SER A 40 -28.21 -4.60 15.47
CA SER A 40 -29.20 -4.02 16.38
C SER A 40 -28.86 -2.60 16.83
N ASP A 41 -27.66 -2.10 16.54
CA ASP A 41 -27.12 -0.89 17.16
C ASP A 41 -27.37 0.36 16.32
N PHE A 42 -28.09 0.26 15.21
CA PHE A 42 -28.41 1.40 14.38
C PHE A 42 -29.84 1.42 13.87
N LEU A 43 -30.37 2.63 13.75
CA LEU A 43 -31.67 2.91 13.13
C LEU A 43 -31.45 3.79 11.89
N SER A 44 -32.02 3.39 10.76
CA SER A 44 -32.05 4.23 9.57
C SER A 44 -33.18 5.24 9.68
N LEU A 45 -32.86 6.54 9.68
CA LEU A 45 -33.81 7.64 9.81
C LEU A 45 -34.33 8.13 8.44
N GLY A 46 -34.14 7.35 7.38
CA GLY A 46 -34.50 7.73 6.02
C GLY A 46 -33.44 8.57 5.32
N PHE A 47 -33.80 9.16 4.18
CA PHE A 47 -32.85 9.93 3.36
C PHE A 47 -32.58 11.29 4.01
N GLY A 48 -31.31 11.56 4.30
CA GLY A 48 -30.83 12.89 4.70
C GLY A 48 -30.72 13.85 3.51
N SER A 49 -30.08 15.01 3.71
CA SER A 49 -29.80 15.99 2.65
C SER A 49 -29.03 15.34 1.48
N ARG A 50 -29.46 15.61 0.26
CA ARG A 50 -28.80 15.10 -0.95
C ARG A 50 -27.48 15.84 -1.15
N THR A 51 -26.37 15.13 -0.96
CA THR A 51 -25.03 15.64 -1.26
C THR A 51 -24.59 15.22 -2.66
N LEU A 52 -23.64 15.95 -3.27
CA LEU A 52 -23.05 15.55 -4.56
C LEU A 52 -22.47 14.13 -4.52
N LYS A 53 -21.84 13.74 -3.40
CA LYS A 53 -21.37 12.37 -3.19
C LYS A 53 -22.51 11.35 -3.15
N GLY A 54 -23.62 11.69 -2.51
CA GLY A 54 -24.81 10.84 -2.49
C GLY A 54 -25.43 10.64 -3.88
N TRP A 55 -25.42 11.69 -4.70
CA TRP A 55 -25.86 11.59 -6.10
C TRP A 55 -24.96 10.66 -6.92
N ALA A 56 -23.64 10.82 -6.79
CA ALA A 56 -22.68 9.94 -7.46
C ALA A 56 -22.83 8.48 -7.02
N GLU A 57 -23.10 8.22 -5.73
CA GLU A 57 -23.37 6.88 -5.22
C GLU A 57 -24.65 6.29 -5.79
N GLN A 58 -25.73 7.06 -5.79
CA GLN A 58 -27.00 6.64 -6.42
C GLN A 58 -26.81 6.31 -7.90
N PHE A 59 -26.03 7.12 -8.62
CA PHE A 59 -25.71 6.84 -10.01
C PHE A 59 -24.92 5.55 -10.19
N ARG A 60 -23.91 5.29 -9.32
CA ARG A 60 -23.16 4.02 -9.35
C ARG A 60 -24.07 2.83 -9.12
N VAL A 61 -24.90 2.88 -8.07
CA VAL A 61 -25.87 1.82 -7.78
C VAL A 61 -26.84 1.61 -8.95
N PHE A 62 -27.29 2.68 -9.58
CA PHE A 62 -28.16 2.58 -10.76
C PHE A 62 -27.46 1.91 -11.95
N VAL A 63 -26.17 2.26 -12.21
CA VAL A 63 -25.38 1.61 -13.27
C VAL A 63 -25.17 0.12 -12.95
N GLN A 64 -24.81 -0.21 -11.71
CA GLN A 64 -24.64 -1.60 -11.28
C GLN A 64 -25.93 -2.41 -11.42
N PHE A 65 -27.07 -1.82 -11.03
CA PHE A 65 -28.37 -2.45 -11.21
C PHE A 65 -28.69 -2.68 -12.70
N SER A 66 -28.33 -1.75 -13.56
CA SER A 66 -28.51 -1.89 -15.01
C SER A 66 -27.65 -3.00 -15.60
N LEU A 67 -26.37 -3.12 -15.16
CA LEU A 67 -25.45 -4.16 -15.58
C LEU A 67 -25.86 -5.55 -15.04
N ASN A 68 -26.52 -5.63 -13.87
CA ASN A 68 -26.98 -6.91 -13.29
C ASN A 68 -28.07 -7.62 -14.13
N ARG A 69 -28.60 -6.97 -15.15
CA ARG A 69 -29.54 -7.59 -16.10
C ARG A 69 -28.85 -8.50 -17.12
N TYR A 70 -27.50 -8.38 -17.23
CA TYR A 70 -26.69 -9.09 -18.20
C TYR A 70 -25.81 -10.13 -17.49
N HIS A 71 -25.46 -11.20 -18.19
CA HIS A 71 -24.74 -12.34 -17.63
C HIS A 71 -23.22 -12.11 -17.62
N PHE A 72 -22.75 -11.34 -16.63
CA PHE A 72 -21.32 -11.23 -16.38
C PHE A 72 -20.90 -12.19 -15.25
N HIS A 73 -19.78 -12.86 -15.40
CA HIS A 73 -19.19 -13.64 -14.31
C HIS A 73 -18.78 -12.73 -13.13
N PRO A 74 -18.77 -13.25 -11.88
CA PRO A 74 -18.46 -12.41 -10.71
C PRO A 74 -17.16 -11.62 -10.82
N ASN A 75 -16.07 -12.26 -11.29
CA ASN A 75 -14.77 -11.60 -11.48
C ASN A 75 -14.80 -10.57 -12.62
N GLU A 76 -15.55 -10.82 -13.71
CA GLU A 76 -15.74 -9.85 -14.79
C GLU A 76 -16.45 -8.60 -14.26
N LYS A 77 -17.57 -8.77 -13.56
CA LYS A 77 -18.34 -7.69 -12.98
C LYS A 77 -17.53 -6.88 -11.98
N ALA A 78 -16.76 -7.55 -11.11
CA ALA A 78 -15.90 -6.90 -10.14
C ALA A 78 -14.85 -6.00 -10.83
N VAL A 79 -14.24 -6.49 -11.93
CA VAL A 79 -13.28 -5.70 -12.73
C VAL A 79 -13.97 -4.57 -13.48
N ILE A 80 -15.14 -4.77 -14.08
CA ILE A 80 -15.94 -3.72 -14.73
C ILE A 80 -16.25 -2.59 -13.74
N ASN A 81 -16.74 -2.94 -12.53
CA ASN A 81 -17.02 -1.97 -11.47
C ASN A 81 -15.77 -1.22 -11.02
N ALA A 82 -14.63 -1.91 -10.92
CA ALA A 82 -13.36 -1.28 -10.54
C ALA A 82 -12.85 -0.30 -11.61
N LEU A 83 -12.87 -0.69 -12.89
CA LEU A 83 -12.32 0.09 -13.99
C LEU A 83 -13.18 1.31 -14.36
N LEU A 84 -14.52 1.16 -14.34
CA LEU A 84 -15.44 2.18 -14.84
C LEU A 84 -16.07 3.03 -13.72
N LEU A 85 -16.35 2.42 -12.56
CA LEU A 85 -17.01 3.08 -11.43
C LEU A 85 -16.08 3.35 -10.25
N GLY A 86 -14.84 2.82 -10.27
CA GLY A 86 -13.87 2.97 -9.20
C GLY A 86 -14.18 2.15 -7.93
N GLU A 87 -15.09 1.18 -8.01
CA GLU A 87 -15.52 0.37 -6.87
C GLU A 87 -14.84 -1.00 -6.87
N ARG A 88 -14.09 -1.31 -5.79
CA ARG A 88 -13.25 -2.52 -5.68
C ARG A 88 -13.73 -3.51 -4.63
N LYS A 89 -14.86 -3.25 -3.98
CA LYS A 89 -15.35 -4.07 -2.85
C LYS A 89 -15.62 -5.52 -3.24
N GLU A 90 -16.00 -5.76 -4.50
CA GLU A 90 -16.36 -7.08 -5.02
C GLU A 90 -15.15 -7.86 -5.58
N ILE A 91 -13.95 -7.27 -5.61
CA ILE A 91 -12.75 -7.95 -6.10
C ILE A 91 -12.31 -9.00 -5.09
N SER A 92 -12.16 -10.26 -5.53
CA SER A 92 -11.68 -11.35 -4.70
C SER A 92 -10.21 -11.13 -4.29
N LYS A 93 -9.82 -11.68 -3.14
CA LYS A 93 -8.42 -11.59 -2.68
C LYS A 93 -7.45 -12.25 -3.65
N GLU A 94 -7.87 -13.33 -4.29
CA GLU A 94 -7.09 -14.07 -5.29
C GLU A 94 -6.84 -13.20 -6.53
N LEU A 95 -7.89 -12.60 -7.09
CA LEU A 95 -7.76 -11.71 -8.23
C LEU A 95 -6.91 -10.47 -7.91
N LEU A 96 -7.05 -9.92 -6.69
CA LEU A 96 -6.21 -8.82 -6.23
C LEU A 96 -4.72 -9.21 -6.14
N ALA A 97 -4.44 -10.43 -5.65
CA ALA A 97 -3.09 -10.98 -5.59
C ALA A 97 -2.52 -11.19 -6.99
N ASP A 98 -3.30 -11.74 -7.94
CA ASP A 98 -2.89 -11.93 -9.33
C ASP A 98 -2.46 -10.61 -9.98
N TYR A 99 -3.29 -9.58 -9.87
CA TYR A 99 -2.95 -8.25 -10.40
C TYR A 99 -1.73 -7.64 -9.71
N SER A 100 -1.53 -7.89 -8.41
CA SER A 100 -0.36 -7.44 -7.67
C SER A 100 0.92 -8.13 -8.17
N ASN A 101 0.89 -9.46 -8.27
CA ASN A 101 2.01 -10.28 -8.69
C ASN A 101 2.40 -10.03 -10.16
N ALA A 102 1.41 -9.75 -11.01
CA ALA A 102 1.65 -9.35 -12.40
C ALA A 102 2.14 -7.89 -12.55
N GLY A 103 2.23 -7.11 -11.47
CA GLY A 103 2.59 -5.69 -11.53
C GLY A 103 1.51 -4.77 -12.10
N ALA A 104 0.28 -5.26 -12.22
CA ALA A 104 -0.85 -4.59 -12.86
C ALA A 104 -1.90 -4.06 -11.87
N ILE A 105 -1.63 -4.11 -10.56
CA ILE A 105 -2.59 -3.67 -9.51
C ILE A 105 -3.07 -2.22 -9.68
N HIS A 106 -2.21 -1.36 -10.23
CA HIS A 106 -2.51 0.03 -10.51
C HIS A 106 -3.61 0.21 -11.58
N ILE A 107 -3.89 -0.82 -12.37
CA ILE A 107 -4.93 -0.84 -13.41
C ILE A 107 -6.31 -1.04 -12.79
N LEU A 108 -6.45 -1.89 -11.77
CA LEU A 108 -7.70 -2.05 -11.01
C LEU A 108 -8.10 -0.79 -10.24
N ALA A 109 -7.17 0.14 -10.08
CA ALA A 109 -7.47 1.47 -9.60
C ALA A 109 -7.74 2.39 -10.78
N VAL A 110 -8.82 3.15 -10.74
CA VAL A 110 -8.95 4.25 -11.70
C VAL A 110 -7.71 5.14 -11.59
N SER A 111 -6.92 5.16 -12.65
CA SER A 111 -5.58 5.75 -12.67
C SER A 111 -5.52 6.96 -13.62
N GLY A 112 -4.37 7.63 -13.64
CA GLY A 112 -4.10 8.70 -14.61
C GLY A 112 -4.26 8.25 -16.06
N LEU A 113 -3.97 6.98 -16.37
CA LEU A 113 -4.16 6.42 -17.70
C LEU A 113 -5.65 6.42 -18.12
N HIS A 114 -6.56 6.04 -17.21
CA HIS A 114 -8.01 6.08 -17.46
C HIS A 114 -8.48 7.49 -17.79
N VAL A 115 -8.08 8.46 -16.96
CA VAL A 115 -8.44 9.88 -17.16
C VAL A 115 -7.81 10.41 -18.46
N GLY A 116 -6.58 10.00 -18.79
CA GLY A 116 -5.92 10.37 -20.04
C GLY A 116 -6.62 9.82 -21.28
N ILE A 117 -7.08 8.56 -21.24
CA ILE A 117 -7.86 7.95 -22.33
C ILE A 117 -9.20 8.71 -22.51
N ILE A 118 -9.89 9.02 -21.40
CA ILE A 118 -11.14 9.80 -21.45
C ILE A 118 -10.88 11.21 -22.02
N LEU A 119 -9.80 11.87 -21.60
CA LEU A 119 -9.40 13.18 -22.13
C LEU A 119 -9.20 13.14 -23.65
N ILE A 120 -8.46 12.14 -24.16
CA ILE A 120 -8.22 11.98 -25.61
C ILE A 120 -9.54 11.73 -26.34
N LEU A 121 -10.40 10.87 -25.79
CA LEU A 121 -11.72 10.58 -26.37
C LEU A 121 -12.60 11.83 -26.46
N LEU A 122 -12.71 12.55 -25.34
CA LEU A 122 -13.49 13.81 -25.29
C LEU A 122 -12.89 14.88 -26.22
N GLY A 123 -11.56 14.97 -26.29
CA GLY A 123 -10.87 15.87 -27.21
C GLY A 123 -11.24 15.60 -28.66
N LYS A 124 -11.36 14.32 -29.06
CA LYS A 124 -11.81 13.94 -30.41
C LYS A 124 -13.31 14.19 -30.62
N ILE A 125 -14.16 13.79 -29.66
CA ILE A 125 -15.62 14.00 -29.76
C ILE A 125 -15.94 15.49 -29.87
N PHE A 126 -15.32 16.33 -29.07
CA PHE A 126 -15.56 17.76 -29.04
C PHE A 126 -14.69 18.56 -30.01
N SER A 127 -13.90 17.93 -30.88
CA SER A 127 -13.11 18.62 -31.90
C SER A 127 -13.94 19.47 -32.84
N PHE A 128 -15.19 19.12 -33.06
CA PHE A 128 -16.15 19.89 -33.83
C PHE A 128 -16.31 21.34 -33.33
N PHE A 129 -16.23 21.56 -32.00
CA PHE A 129 -16.35 22.93 -31.46
C PHE A 129 -15.19 23.84 -31.89
N THR A 130 -14.02 23.29 -32.25
CA THR A 130 -12.86 24.10 -32.67
C THR A 130 -13.08 24.89 -33.94
N TYR A 131 -14.13 24.58 -34.72
CA TYR A 131 -14.51 25.33 -35.92
C TYR A 131 -15.26 26.65 -35.60
N PHE A 132 -15.76 26.84 -34.36
CA PHE A 132 -16.50 28.02 -33.96
C PHE A 132 -15.57 29.06 -33.30
N LYS A 133 -15.99 30.35 -33.37
CA LYS A 133 -15.32 31.43 -32.62
C LYS A 133 -15.34 31.10 -31.12
N ASN A 134 -14.20 31.13 -30.48
CA ASN A 134 -14.00 30.68 -29.07
C ASN A 134 -14.25 29.18 -28.81
N GLY A 135 -14.39 28.35 -29.84
CA GLY A 135 -14.74 26.95 -29.72
C GLY A 135 -13.71 26.12 -28.92
N LYS A 136 -12.42 26.49 -28.95
CA LYS A 136 -11.39 25.88 -28.14
C LYS A 136 -11.66 26.06 -26.64
N ILE A 137 -12.16 27.22 -26.22
CA ILE A 137 -12.51 27.49 -24.81
C ILE A 137 -13.72 26.65 -24.42
N ILE A 138 -14.75 26.60 -25.27
CA ILE A 138 -15.95 25.78 -25.05
C ILE A 138 -15.57 24.30 -24.94
N GLN A 139 -14.74 23.80 -25.86
CA GLN A 139 -14.23 22.44 -25.82
C GLN A 139 -13.53 22.14 -24.49
N THR A 140 -12.63 23.02 -24.05
CA THR A 140 -11.89 22.85 -22.78
C THR A 140 -12.84 22.82 -21.59
N LEU A 141 -13.81 23.74 -21.52
CA LEU A 141 -14.78 23.78 -20.43
C LEU A 141 -15.63 22.51 -20.37
N LEU A 142 -16.11 22.00 -21.49
CA LEU A 142 -16.87 20.75 -21.57
C LEU A 142 -16.04 19.57 -21.11
N ILE A 143 -14.78 19.49 -21.55
CA ILE A 143 -13.86 18.45 -21.11
C ILE A 143 -13.66 18.50 -19.59
N LEU A 144 -13.41 19.68 -19.02
CA LEU A 144 -13.24 19.86 -17.58
C LEU A 144 -14.48 19.40 -16.80
N VAL A 145 -15.65 19.83 -17.21
CA VAL A 145 -16.91 19.43 -16.55
C VAL A 145 -17.06 17.91 -16.55
N ILE A 146 -16.85 17.25 -17.69
CA ILE A 146 -17.01 15.80 -17.80
C ILE A 146 -15.93 15.05 -17.02
N LEU A 147 -14.68 15.51 -17.03
CA LEU A 147 -13.62 14.89 -16.22
C LEU A 147 -13.91 14.98 -14.72
N TRP A 148 -14.42 16.10 -14.23
CA TRP A 148 -14.80 16.23 -12.83
C TRP A 148 -16.07 15.43 -12.50
N MET A 149 -17.05 15.34 -13.39
CA MET A 149 -18.19 14.42 -13.24
C MET A 149 -17.71 12.97 -13.14
N PHE A 150 -16.80 12.56 -14.01
CA PHE A 150 -16.19 11.24 -13.92
C PHE A 150 -15.45 11.02 -12.57
N ALA A 151 -14.72 12.04 -12.08
CA ALA A 151 -14.06 11.96 -10.77
C ALA A 151 -15.08 11.76 -9.63
N PHE A 152 -16.24 12.41 -9.68
CA PHE A 152 -17.31 12.19 -8.71
C PHE A 152 -17.89 10.77 -8.80
N ILE A 153 -18.15 10.27 -10.00
CA ILE A 153 -18.63 8.90 -10.23
C ILE A 153 -17.59 7.88 -9.74
N ALA A 154 -16.32 8.09 -10.01
CA ALA A 154 -15.23 7.23 -9.53
C ALA A 154 -14.92 7.38 -8.03
N GLY A 155 -15.75 8.10 -7.27
CA GLY A 155 -15.67 8.19 -5.80
C GLY A 155 -14.65 9.17 -5.26
N LEU A 156 -14.11 10.09 -6.07
CA LEU A 156 -13.08 11.07 -5.67
C LEU A 156 -11.87 10.44 -4.97
N SER A 157 -11.48 9.25 -5.40
CA SER A 157 -10.27 8.61 -4.87
C SER A 157 -9.05 9.49 -5.11
N ALA A 158 -8.05 9.40 -4.24
CA ALA A 158 -6.85 10.26 -4.32
C ALA A 158 -6.17 10.19 -5.70
N SER A 159 -6.12 9.00 -6.34
CA SER A 159 -5.54 8.81 -7.67
C SER A 159 -6.33 9.53 -8.77
N VAL A 160 -7.66 9.46 -8.73
CA VAL A 160 -8.53 10.12 -9.72
C VAL A 160 -8.47 11.64 -9.57
N VAL A 161 -8.56 12.16 -8.34
CA VAL A 161 -8.49 13.61 -8.07
C VAL A 161 -7.17 14.18 -8.59
N ARG A 162 -6.04 13.50 -8.33
CA ARG A 162 -4.73 13.90 -8.87
C ARG A 162 -4.73 13.97 -10.40
N ALA A 163 -5.18 12.89 -11.03
CA ALA A 163 -5.20 12.80 -12.48
C ALA A 163 -6.08 13.88 -13.10
N VAL A 164 -7.32 14.04 -12.61
CA VAL A 164 -8.24 15.04 -13.13
C VAL A 164 -7.70 16.45 -12.90
N THR A 165 -7.12 16.75 -11.74
CA THR A 165 -6.49 18.06 -11.48
C THR A 165 -5.33 18.31 -12.44
N MET A 166 -4.41 17.34 -12.60
CA MET A 166 -3.28 17.48 -13.53
C MET A 166 -3.74 17.67 -14.98
N PHE A 167 -4.69 16.86 -15.44
CA PHE A 167 -5.23 16.98 -16.78
C PHE A 167 -6.08 18.24 -16.98
N SER A 168 -6.69 18.78 -15.93
CA SER A 168 -7.35 20.10 -15.97
C SER A 168 -6.32 21.20 -16.26
N PHE A 169 -5.19 21.21 -15.54
CA PHE A 169 -4.11 22.14 -15.83
C PHE A 169 -3.52 21.94 -17.22
N LEU A 170 -3.39 20.68 -17.67
CA LEU A 170 -2.92 20.38 -19.01
C LEU A 170 -3.88 20.92 -20.08
N ALA A 171 -5.18 20.68 -19.95
CA ALA A 171 -6.19 21.12 -20.90
C ALA A 171 -6.26 22.66 -21.00
N VAL A 172 -6.23 23.34 -19.86
CA VAL A 172 -6.17 24.82 -19.82
C VAL A 172 -4.85 25.33 -20.40
N GLY A 173 -3.75 24.74 -20.00
CA GLY A 173 -2.44 25.17 -20.42
C GLY A 173 -2.18 24.99 -21.92
N GLN A 174 -2.82 24.01 -22.59
CA GLN A 174 -2.74 23.84 -24.04
C GLN A 174 -3.21 25.08 -24.81
N GLN A 175 -4.04 25.94 -24.19
CA GLN A 175 -4.45 27.21 -24.78
C GLN A 175 -3.30 28.21 -24.87
N PHE A 176 -2.28 28.08 -24.03
CA PHE A 176 -1.13 28.99 -23.95
C PHE A 176 0.10 28.56 -24.79
N GLY A 177 0.04 27.39 -25.45
CA GLY A 177 1.05 26.93 -26.42
C GLY A 177 2.46 26.69 -25.86
N SER A 178 2.62 26.49 -24.55
CA SER A 178 3.94 26.30 -23.93
C SER A 178 4.53 24.90 -24.22
N LYS A 179 5.81 24.83 -24.59
CA LYS A 179 6.54 23.56 -24.79
C LYS A 179 6.73 22.76 -23.51
N LYS A 180 6.65 23.38 -22.32
CA LYS A 180 6.84 22.74 -21.01
C LYS A 180 5.52 22.51 -20.25
N ILE A 181 4.42 22.48 -20.96
CA ILE A 181 3.08 22.45 -20.37
C ILE A 181 2.86 21.28 -19.43
N ILE A 182 3.40 20.08 -19.76
CA ILE A 182 3.25 18.88 -18.93
C ILE A 182 3.94 19.08 -17.58
N LEU A 183 5.13 19.68 -17.57
CA LEU A 183 5.88 19.96 -16.36
C LEU A 183 5.17 21.00 -15.48
N TYR A 184 4.66 22.08 -16.10
CA TYR A 184 3.89 23.10 -15.37
C TYR A 184 2.61 22.51 -14.79
N SER A 185 1.88 21.69 -15.56
CA SER A 185 0.65 21.03 -15.10
C SER A 185 0.94 20.08 -13.91
N LEU A 186 2.08 19.37 -13.94
CA LEU A 186 2.50 18.51 -12.85
C LEU A 186 2.71 19.31 -11.55
N PHE A 187 3.53 20.37 -11.60
CA PHE A 187 3.82 21.17 -10.40
C PHE A 187 2.62 22.00 -9.94
N SER A 188 1.82 22.56 -10.85
CA SER A 188 0.61 23.28 -10.47
C SER A 188 -0.41 22.38 -9.79
N SER A 189 -0.61 21.16 -10.32
CA SER A 189 -1.50 20.19 -9.68
C SER A 189 -0.99 19.74 -8.30
N LEU A 190 0.33 19.51 -8.17
CA LEU A 190 0.97 19.19 -6.90
C LEU A 190 0.73 20.30 -5.86
N PHE A 191 1.01 21.55 -6.25
CA PHE A 191 0.87 22.71 -5.38
C PHE A 191 -0.58 22.90 -4.91
N ILE A 192 -1.53 22.91 -5.84
CA ILE A 192 -2.95 23.10 -5.51
C ILE A 192 -3.45 21.96 -4.60
N LEU A 193 -3.13 20.71 -4.89
CA LEU A 193 -3.60 19.59 -4.08
C LEU A 193 -3.02 19.62 -2.65
N LEU A 194 -1.76 20.03 -2.49
CA LEU A 194 -1.15 20.15 -1.17
C LEU A 194 -1.67 21.34 -0.37
N ILE A 195 -2.14 22.43 -1.01
CA ILE A 195 -2.85 23.52 -0.32
C ILE A 195 -4.16 22.99 0.28
N PHE A 196 -4.96 22.25 -0.49
CA PHE A 196 -6.25 21.76 -0.01
C PHE A 196 -6.16 20.54 0.89
N LYS A 197 -5.18 19.68 0.66
CA LYS A 197 -4.98 18.41 1.40
C LYS A 197 -3.49 18.14 1.62
N PRO A 198 -2.85 18.81 2.58
CA PRO A 198 -1.40 18.66 2.83
C PRO A 198 -1.00 17.22 3.20
N LEU A 199 -1.89 16.47 3.84
CA LEU A 199 -1.65 15.07 4.21
C LEU A 199 -1.53 14.12 3.01
N PHE A 200 -1.90 14.55 1.80
CA PHE A 200 -1.65 13.77 0.58
C PHE A 200 -0.17 13.51 0.32
N LEU A 201 0.71 14.36 0.86
CA LEU A 201 2.16 14.13 0.77
C LEU A 201 2.59 12.78 1.37
N PHE A 202 1.85 12.29 2.38
CA PHE A 202 2.10 11.01 3.05
C PHE A 202 1.30 9.83 2.44
N ASP A 203 0.48 10.07 1.42
CA ASP A 203 -0.23 9.01 0.71
C ASP A 203 0.70 8.34 -0.31
N VAL A 204 0.91 7.02 -0.14
CA VAL A 204 1.81 6.23 -1.00
C VAL A 204 1.41 6.33 -2.48
N GLY A 205 0.12 6.25 -2.77
CA GLY A 205 -0.38 6.38 -4.13
C GLY A 205 -0.11 7.77 -4.72
N PHE A 206 -0.18 8.83 -3.90
CA PHE A 206 0.18 10.20 -4.31
C PHE A 206 1.66 10.27 -4.70
N GLN A 207 2.55 9.80 -3.84
CA GLN A 207 3.99 9.80 -4.07
C GLN A 207 4.36 9.02 -5.35
N LEU A 208 3.88 7.77 -5.48
CA LEU A 208 4.15 6.93 -6.64
C LEU A 208 3.64 7.55 -7.94
N SER A 209 2.46 8.17 -7.93
CA SER A 209 1.91 8.78 -9.14
C SER A 209 2.73 9.97 -9.64
N TYR A 210 3.15 10.87 -8.74
CA TYR A 210 3.98 12.02 -9.14
C TYR A 210 5.38 11.59 -9.57
N LEU A 211 5.97 10.61 -8.89
CA LEU A 211 7.28 10.05 -9.27
C LEU A 211 7.25 9.33 -10.62
N ALA A 212 6.16 8.59 -10.90
CA ALA A 212 5.97 7.97 -12.21
C ALA A 212 5.94 9.01 -13.34
N VAL A 213 5.13 10.05 -13.20
CA VAL A 213 5.03 11.11 -14.22
C VAL A 213 6.34 11.88 -14.34
N LEU A 214 7.01 12.17 -13.22
CA LEU A 214 8.34 12.82 -13.24
C LEU A 214 9.37 11.95 -13.95
N GLY A 215 9.39 10.64 -13.69
CA GLY A 215 10.23 9.67 -14.39
C GLY A 215 9.97 9.67 -15.90
N ILE A 216 8.69 9.64 -16.30
CA ILE A 216 8.30 9.70 -17.72
C ILE A 216 8.82 11.01 -18.35
N ILE A 217 8.54 12.16 -17.75
CA ILE A 217 8.95 13.47 -18.33
C ILE A 217 10.47 13.58 -18.47
N THR A 218 11.24 13.04 -17.52
CA THR A 218 12.68 13.24 -17.45
C THR A 218 13.49 12.18 -18.19
N ILE A 219 12.99 10.93 -18.28
CA ILE A 219 13.76 9.75 -18.73
C ILE A 219 13.26 9.23 -20.07
N GLN A 220 11.92 9.19 -20.31
CA GLN A 220 11.30 8.48 -21.42
C GLN A 220 11.89 8.83 -22.78
N GLN A 221 12.06 10.12 -23.07
CA GLN A 221 12.62 10.54 -24.37
C GLN A 221 14.03 10.02 -24.60
N LYS A 222 14.85 9.92 -23.56
CA LYS A 222 16.21 9.39 -23.66
C LYS A 222 16.21 7.89 -23.92
N VAL A 223 15.38 7.14 -23.19
CA VAL A 223 15.22 5.71 -23.40
C VAL A 223 14.67 5.43 -24.80
N TYR A 224 13.65 6.18 -25.25
CA TYR A 224 13.06 6.00 -26.56
C TYR A 224 14.08 6.21 -27.69
N HIS A 225 14.99 7.18 -27.57
CA HIS A 225 15.99 7.48 -28.61
C HIS A 225 17.18 6.50 -28.65
N PHE A 226 17.28 5.52 -27.73
CA PHE A 226 18.32 4.50 -27.80
C PHE A 226 18.16 3.61 -29.04
N TRP A 227 16.92 3.30 -29.41
CA TRP A 227 16.63 2.54 -30.61
C TRP A 227 15.59 3.26 -31.47
N LYS A 228 15.80 3.20 -32.78
CA LYS A 228 14.88 3.73 -33.79
C LYS A 228 14.44 2.60 -34.68
N PHE A 229 13.15 2.30 -34.68
CA PHE A 229 12.58 1.26 -35.50
C PHE A 229 11.90 1.85 -36.73
N LYS A 230 12.10 1.22 -37.92
CA LYS A 230 11.45 1.61 -39.19
C LYS A 230 9.99 1.17 -39.23
N SER A 231 9.66 0.04 -38.57
CA SER A 231 8.30 -0.48 -38.52
C SER A 231 7.47 0.33 -37.49
N LYS A 232 6.35 0.90 -37.94
CA LYS A 232 5.41 1.65 -37.07
C LYS A 232 4.86 0.81 -35.91
N ILE A 233 4.68 -0.50 -36.12
CA ILE A 233 4.17 -1.41 -35.09
C ILE A 233 5.23 -1.61 -34.01
N ILE A 234 6.47 -1.92 -34.42
CA ILE A 234 7.57 -2.11 -33.46
C ILE A 234 7.87 -0.80 -32.72
N ASP A 235 7.84 0.33 -33.43
CA ASP A 235 8.06 1.65 -32.83
C ASP A 235 6.99 2.00 -31.79
N PHE A 236 5.71 1.70 -32.05
CA PHE A 236 4.63 1.85 -31.09
C PHE A 236 4.87 1.04 -29.80
N PHE A 237 5.23 -0.23 -29.94
CA PHE A 237 5.54 -1.08 -28.77
C PHE A 237 6.81 -0.62 -28.05
N TRP A 238 7.81 -0.14 -28.78
CA TRP A 238 9.00 0.44 -28.17
C TRP A 238 8.69 1.74 -27.41
N GLN A 239 7.88 2.62 -27.98
CA GLN A 239 7.43 3.83 -27.29
C GLN A 239 6.70 3.47 -25.99
N LEU A 240 5.78 2.52 -26.01
CA LEU A 240 5.08 2.04 -24.83
C LEU A 240 6.03 1.46 -23.78
N SER A 241 7.01 0.67 -24.23
CA SER A 241 8.06 0.10 -23.42
C SER A 241 8.90 1.18 -22.75
N SER A 242 9.30 2.19 -23.51
CA SER A 242 10.11 3.30 -22.98
C SER A 242 9.38 4.11 -21.91
N VAL A 243 8.06 4.28 -22.05
CA VAL A 243 7.20 4.91 -21.01
C VAL A 243 7.17 4.05 -19.75
N SER A 244 6.96 2.73 -19.90
CA SER A 244 6.91 1.80 -18.76
C SER A 244 8.24 1.74 -18.01
N ILE A 245 9.38 1.68 -18.72
CA ILE A 245 10.71 1.70 -18.12
C ILE A 245 10.96 3.02 -17.37
N ALA A 246 10.63 4.14 -17.99
CA ALA A 246 10.85 5.46 -17.40
C ALA A 246 9.99 5.67 -16.13
N ALA A 247 8.72 5.25 -16.17
CA ALA A 247 7.85 5.26 -15.01
C ALA A 247 8.39 4.37 -13.89
N GLN A 248 8.82 3.15 -14.24
CA GLN A 248 9.33 2.19 -13.27
C GLN A 248 10.61 2.68 -12.59
N ILE A 249 11.55 3.26 -13.32
CA ILE A 249 12.76 3.87 -12.73
C ILE A 249 12.36 4.94 -11.70
N GLY A 250 11.35 5.76 -11.99
CA GLY A 250 10.86 6.78 -11.07
C GLY A 250 10.26 6.22 -9.79
N VAL A 251 9.53 5.10 -9.86
CA VAL A 251 8.79 4.55 -8.72
C VAL A 251 9.48 3.41 -7.99
N LEU A 252 10.46 2.76 -8.62
CA LEU A 252 11.07 1.52 -8.13
C LEU A 252 11.58 1.61 -6.69
N PRO A 253 12.40 2.62 -6.29
CA PRO A 253 12.90 2.66 -4.92
C PRO A 253 11.78 2.77 -3.89
N LEU A 254 10.80 3.64 -4.16
CA LEU A 254 9.68 3.84 -3.25
C LEU A 254 8.72 2.63 -3.21
N SER A 255 8.54 1.97 -4.35
CA SER A 255 7.75 0.73 -4.43
C SER A 255 8.38 -0.40 -3.62
N LEU A 256 9.71 -0.57 -3.71
CA LEU A 256 10.44 -1.55 -2.91
C LEU A 256 10.36 -1.23 -1.41
N TYR A 257 10.48 0.04 -1.04
CA TYR A 257 10.40 0.49 0.36
C TYR A 257 9.04 0.19 1.02
N TYR A 258 7.93 0.37 0.27
CA TYR A 258 6.59 0.15 0.84
C TYR A 258 6.07 -1.28 0.67
N PHE A 259 6.38 -1.93 -0.45
CA PHE A 259 5.77 -3.22 -0.80
C PHE A 259 6.72 -4.40 -0.69
N HIS A 260 8.04 -4.17 -0.57
CA HIS A 260 9.07 -5.20 -0.42
C HIS A 260 9.05 -6.28 -1.51
N GLN A 261 8.47 -5.96 -2.68
CA GLN A 261 8.39 -6.89 -3.81
C GLN A 261 8.56 -6.18 -5.15
N PHE A 262 9.06 -6.92 -6.13
CA PHE A 262 9.22 -6.46 -7.50
C PHE A 262 8.70 -7.50 -8.50
N PRO A 263 7.60 -7.22 -9.20
CA PRO A 263 7.08 -8.08 -10.25
C PRO A 263 7.92 -7.90 -11.52
N GLY A 264 8.90 -8.76 -11.78
CA GLY A 264 9.82 -8.63 -12.92
C GLY A 264 9.12 -8.64 -14.30
N LEU A 265 7.96 -9.29 -14.40
CA LEU A 265 7.17 -9.32 -15.63
C LEU A 265 6.22 -8.11 -15.80
N PHE A 266 6.31 -7.06 -14.92
CA PHE A 266 5.51 -5.84 -15.07
C PHE A 266 5.55 -5.26 -16.48
N PHE A 267 6.69 -5.42 -17.14
CA PHE A 267 6.92 -4.93 -18.50
C PHE A 267 6.04 -5.66 -19.53
N VAL A 268 5.98 -6.98 -19.44
CA VAL A 268 5.13 -7.82 -20.30
C VAL A 268 3.66 -7.52 -20.04
N SER A 269 3.30 -7.40 -18.75
CA SER A 269 1.94 -7.02 -18.36
C SER A 269 1.52 -5.69 -18.96
N ASN A 270 2.35 -4.66 -18.82
CA ASN A 270 2.04 -3.32 -19.34
C ASN A 270 1.95 -3.29 -20.87
N LEU A 271 2.80 -4.06 -21.56
CA LEU A 271 2.84 -4.10 -23.01
C LEU A 271 1.54 -4.65 -23.63
N VAL A 272 0.89 -5.58 -22.93
CA VAL A 272 -0.37 -6.21 -23.36
C VAL A 272 -1.58 -5.45 -22.80
N ILE A 273 -1.58 -5.18 -21.49
CA ILE A 273 -2.78 -4.66 -20.82
C ILE A 273 -3.03 -3.19 -21.17
N ILE A 274 -1.99 -2.34 -21.30
CA ILE A 274 -2.21 -0.90 -21.56
C ILE A 274 -2.92 -0.65 -22.89
N PRO A 275 -2.54 -1.25 -24.01
CA PRO A 275 -3.30 -1.12 -25.26
C PRO A 275 -4.72 -1.68 -25.16
N ALA A 276 -4.87 -2.87 -24.55
CA ALA A 276 -6.16 -3.52 -24.36
C ALA A 276 -7.09 -2.66 -23.47
N LEU A 277 -6.55 -2.04 -22.43
CA LEU A 277 -7.31 -1.20 -21.48
C LEU A 277 -7.99 -0.01 -22.19
N GLY A 278 -7.32 0.60 -23.17
CA GLY A 278 -7.91 1.68 -23.95
C GLY A 278 -9.19 1.24 -24.66
N PHE A 279 -9.15 0.07 -25.29
CA PHE A 279 -10.30 -0.53 -25.98
C PHE A 279 -11.38 -0.97 -24.97
N ILE A 280 -10.99 -1.64 -23.88
CA ILE A 280 -11.89 -2.09 -22.82
C ILE A 280 -12.64 -0.91 -22.18
N LEU A 281 -11.97 0.21 -21.90
CA LEU A 281 -12.61 1.39 -21.33
C LEU A 281 -13.59 2.04 -22.30
N MET A 282 -13.23 2.21 -23.57
CA MET A 282 -14.12 2.78 -24.58
C MET A 282 -15.36 1.92 -24.76
N MET A 283 -15.17 0.60 -24.89
CA MET A 283 -16.28 -0.34 -25.00
C MET A 283 -17.12 -0.40 -23.71
N GLY A 284 -16.49 -0.33 -22.54
CA GLY A 284 -17.19 -0.29 -21.26
C GLY A 284 -18.08 0.93 -21.09
N ILE A 285 -17.64 2.12 -21.53
CA ILE A 285 -18.47 3.33 -21.55
C ILE A 285 -19.69 3.13 -22.46
N LEU A 286 -19.50 2.52 -23.64
CA LEU A 286 -20.59 2.20 -24.57
C LEU A 286 -21.56 1.18 -23.94
N VAL A 287 -21.05 0.11 -23.33
CA VAL A 287 -21.85 -0.93 -22.64
C VAL A 287 -22.69 -0.32 -21.52
N ILE A 288 -22.10 0.55 -20.67
CA ILE A 288 -22.85 1.26 -19.63
C ILE A 288 -23.95 2.11 -20.24
N PHE A 289 -23.63 2.91 -21.27
CA PHE A 289 -24.60 3.80 -21.92
C PHE A 289 -25.79 3.01 -22.48
N LEU A 290 -25.54 1.95 -23.25
CA LEU A 290 -26.59 1.09 -23.82
C LEU A 290 -27.36 0.31 -22.75
N SER A 291 -26.69 -0.10 -21.67
CA SER A 291 -27.34 -0.77 -20.52
C SER A 291 -28.33 0.14 -19.78
N ILE A 292 -27.96 1.40 -19.58
CA ILE A 292 -28.84 2.42 -18.97
C ILE A 292 -30.10 2.63 -19.85
N LEU A 293 -29.92 2.69 -21.17
CA LEU A 293 -31.03 2.82 -22.13
C LEU A 293 -31.83 1.52 -22.31
N LYS A 294 -31.40 0.41 -21.69
CA LYS A 294 -32.02 -0.92 -21.80
C LYS A 294 -32.04 -1.50 -23.23
N ILE A 295 -31.11 -1.07 -24.08
CA ILE A 295 -30.99 -1.50 -25.48
C ILE A 295 -29.67 -2.22 -25.76
N LEU A 296 -28.91 -2.62 -24.73
CA LEU A 296 -27.66 -3.35 -24.89
C LEU A 296 -27.94 -4.76 -25.44
N PRO A 297 -27.40 -5.10 -26.65
CA PRO A 297 -27.54 -6.44 -27.21
C PRO A 297 -26.74 -7.46 -26.39
N THR A 298 -27.26 -8.65 -26.23
CA THR A 298 -26.60 -9.74 -25.45
C THR A 298 -25.24 -10.10 -26.00
N PHE A 299 -25.09 -10.20 -27.35
CA PHE A 299 -23.80 -10.47 -27.96
C PHE A 299 -22.71 -9.46 -27.57
N LEU A 300 -23.09 -8.17 -27.37
CA LEU A 300 -22.15 -7.12 -27.02
C LEU A 300 -21.75 -7.21 -25.54
N SER A 301 -22.69 -7.57 -24.65
CA SER A 301 -22.38 -7.85 -23.25
C SER A 301 -21.46 -9.06 -23.09
N ASP A 302 -21.76 -10.14 -23.80
CA ASP A 302 -20.99 -11.39 -23.76
C ASP A 302 -19.57 -11.18 -24.33
N PHE A 303 -19.47 -10.45 -25.43
CA PHE A 303 -18.16 -10.10 -26.00
C PHE A 303 -17.34 -9.21 -25.04
N TYR A 304 -18.00 -8.27 -24.35
CA TYR A 304 -17.31 -7.44 -23.36
C TYR A 304 -16.84 -8.25 -22.14
N GLY A 305 -17.70 -9.15 -21.63
CA GLY A 305 -17.33 -10.13 -20.60
C GLY A 305 -16.13 -10.97 -21.00
N PHE A 306 -16.15 -11.53 -22.24
CA PHE A 306 -15.03 -12.30 -22.78
C PHE A 306 -13.72 -11.50 -22.82
N LEU A 307 -13.73 -10.21 -23.20
CA LEU A 307 -12.53 -9.39 -23.19
C LEU A 307 -11.96 -9.19 -21.78
N ILE A 308 -12.83 -9.01 -20.78
CA ILE A 308 -12.42 -8.90 -19.38
C ILE A 308 -11.86 -10.24 -18.89
N SER A 309 -12.51 -11.37 -19.22
CA SER A 309 -12.01 -12.71 -18.91
C SER A 309 -10.66 -12.98 -19.55
N LEU A 310 -10.45 -12.59 -20.80
CA LEU A 310 -9.17 -12.72 -21.49
C LEU A 310 -8.07 -11.91 -20.77
N MET A 311 -8.38 -10.68 -20.35
CA MET A 311 -7.46 -9.86 -19.58
C MET A 311 -7.14 -10.49 -18.21
N ASN A 312 -8.14 -10.98 -17.50
CA ASN A 312 -7.95 -11.66 -16.22
C ASN A 312 -7.13 -12.95 -16.39
N GLY A 313 -7.39 -13.74 -17.43
CA GLY A 313 -6.63 -14.94 -17.76
C GLY A 313 -5.17 -14.66 -18.06
N PHE A 314 -4.89 -13.59 -18.81
CA PHE A 314 -3.52 -13.15 -19.07
C PHE A 314 -2.80 -12.71 -17.78
N VAL A 315 -3.48 -11.93 -16.92
CA VAL A 315 -2.93 -11.50 -15.62
C VAL A 315 -2.63 -12.70 -14.73
N ASN A 316 -3.55 -13.66 -14.65
CA ASN A 316 -3.36 -14.90 -13.89
C ASN A 316 -2.17 -15.71 -14.44
N TRP A 317 -2.05 -15.84 -15.76
CA TRP A 317 -0.91 -16.51 -16.38
C TRP A 317 0.42 -15.84 -15.99
N VAL A 318 0.51 -14.51 -16.03
CA VAL A 318 1.72 -13.77 -15.59
C VAL A 318 1.95 -13.95 -14.09
N SER A 319 0.90 -13.89 -13.26
CA SER A 319 0.97 -14.06 -11.79
C SER A 319 1.58 -15.42 -11.40
N ASN A 320 1.28 -16.46 -12.15
CA ASN A 320 1.78 -17.82 -11.92
C ASN A 320 3.25 -18.02 -12.31
N GLN A 321 3.92 -17.02 -12.90
CA GLN A 321 5.35 -17.07 -13.19
C GLN A 321 6.17 -16.65 -11.96
N GLU A 322 6.13 -17.45 -10.90
CA GLU A 322 6.73 -17.12 -9.59
C GLU A 322 8.23 -16.81 -9.66
N ALA A 323 8.96 -17.42 -10.62
CA ALA A 323 10.40 -17.18 -10.79
C ALA A 323 10.76 -15.70 -11.09
N PHE A 324 9.81 -14.92 -11.60
CA PHE A 324 10.00 -13.50 -11.91
C PHE A 324 9.43 -12.56 -10.84
N LEU A 325 8.86 -13.10 -9.79
CA LEU A 325 8.34 -12.31 -8.67
C LEU A 325 9.35 -12.29 -7.53
N LEU A 326 10.15 -11.23 -7.49
CA LEU A 326 11.10 -11.00 -6.40
C LEU A 326 10.34 -10.50 -5.18
N LYS A 327 10.35 -11.30 -4.10
CA LYS A 327 9.70 -11.00 -2.82
C LYS A 327 10.74 -10.78 -1.72
N ASP A 328 10.28 -10.26 -0.60
CA ASP A 328 11.07 -10.08 0.62
C ASP A 328 12.31 -9.19 0.42
N ILE A 329 12.21 -8.15 -0.43
CA ILE A 329 13.31 -7.21 -0.66
C ILE A 329 13.32 -6.19 0.48
N SER A 330 14.36 -6.23 1.30
CA SER A 330 14.61 -5.21 2.33
C SER A 330 15.15 -3.94 1.69
N LEU A 331 14.49 -2.82 1.89
CA LEU A 331 15.00 -1.50 1.52
C LEU A 331 14.74 -0.51 2.65
N SER A 332 15.80 -0.06 3.30
CA SER A 332 15.73 0.93 4.36
C SER A 332 15.45 2.33 3.83
N PHE A 333 15.11 3.25 4.72
CA PHE A 333 14.95 4.66 4.35
C PHE A 333 16.25 5.31 3.83
N LEU A 334 17.41 4.92 4.38
CA LEU A 334 18.72 5.40 3.89
C LEU A 334 19.01 4.90 2.48
N LEU A 335 18.75 3.61 2.21
CA LEU A 335 18.88 3.02 0.87
C LEU A 335 17.90 3.65 -0.13
N LEU A 336 16.69 3.98 0.31
CA LEU A 336 15.72 4.71 -0.51
C LEU A 336 16.29 6.06 -0.95
N LEU A 337 16.83 6.85 -0.03
CA LEU A 337 17.44 8.16 -0.34
C LEU A 337 18.67 8.02 -1.26
N ALA A 338 19.54 7.07 -0.97
CA ALA A 338 20.71 6.78 -1.78
C ALA A 338 20.33 6.35 -3.20
N SER A 339 19.29 5.51 -3.35
CA SER A 339 18.74 5.09 -4.66
C SER A 339 18.25 6.28 -5.48
N TYR A 340 17.50 7.19 -4.88
CA TYR A 340 17.08 8.42 -5.57
C TYR A 340 18.25 9.35 -5.89
N GLY A 341 19.29 9.34 -5.07
CA GLY A 341 20.56 10.02 -5.40
C GLY A 341 21.16 9.48 -6.70
N VAL A 342 21.28 8.16 -6.83
CA VAL A 342 21.78 7.49 -8.05
C VAL A 342 20.90 7.82 -9.26
N ILE A 343 19.58 7.74 -9.11
CA ILE A 343 18.64 8.07 -10.19
C ILE A 343 18.79 9.55 -10.61
N PHE A 344 18.84 10.47 -9.65
CA PHE A 344 18.95 11.90 -9.94
C PHE A 344 20.23 12.25 -10.71
N PHE A 345 21.38 11.80 -10.24
CA PHE A 345 22.65 12.05 -10.93
C PHE A 345 22.74 11.30 -12.26
N GLY A 346 22.18 10.08 -12.35
CA GLY A 346 22.06 9.33 -13.58
C GLY A 346 21.23 10.05 -14.65
N VAL A 347 20.08 10.58 -14.28
CA VAL A 347 19.21 11.37 -15.19
C VAL A 347 19.94 12.65 -15.64
N ARG A 348 20.63 13.34 -14.72
CA ARG A 348 21.43 14.54 -15.06
C ARG A 348 22.56 14.23 -16.03
N PHE A 349 23.21 13.08 -15.89
CA PHE A 349 24.25 12.62 -16.82
C PHE A 349 23.66 12.27 -18.19
N LEU A 350 22.53 11.53 -18.24
CA LEU A 350 21.84 11.20 -19.49
C LEU A 350 21.33 12.44 -20.25
N GLN A 351 20.95 13.49 -19.54
CA GLN A 351 20.52 14.74 -20.18
C GLN A 351 21.66 15.46 -20.91
N ASN A 352 22.80 15.59 -20.25
CA ASN A 352 24.00 16.24 -20.81
C ASN A 352 25.25 15.55 -20.24
N SER A 353 25.87 14.66 -21.00
CA SER A 353 27.05 13.92 -20.58
C SER A 353 28.26 14.87 -20.38
N SER A 354 28.91 14.79 -19.23
CA SER A 354 30.19 15.43 -18.97
C SER A 354 30.96 14.64 -17.92
N THR A 355 32.29 14.75 -17.92
CA THR A 355 33.16 14.04 -16.97
C THR A 355 32.82 14.37 -15.52
N LYS A 356 32.51 15.63 -15.21
CA LYS A 356 32.08 16.04 -13.86
C LYS A 356 30.79 15.32 -13.43
N LYS A 357 29.80 15.22 -14.32
CA LYS A 357 28.53 14.52 -13.99
C LYS A 357 28.72 13.01 -13.86
N MET A 358 29.61 12.42 -14.65
CA MET A 358 29.99 11.03 -14.50
C MET A 358 30.60 10.76 -13.12
N LEU A 359 31.48 11.65 -12.63
CA LEU A 359 32.03 11.56 -11.28
C LEU A 359 30.94 11.63 -10.19
N PHE A 360 29.92 12.49 -10.36
CA PHE A 360 28.76 12.49 -9.43
C PHE A 360 27.96 11.21 -9.46
N VAL A 361 27.75 10.59 -10.63
CA VAL A 361 27.10 9.26 -10.71
C VAL A 361 27.93 8.21 -9.97
N LEU A 362 29.23 8.13 -10.25
CA LEU A 362 30.12 7.18 -9.56
C LEU A 362 30.15 7.43 -8.05
N GLY A 363 30.23 8.69 -7.62
CA GLY A 363 30.15 9.06 -6.22
C GLY A 363 28.83 8.64 -5.56
N SER A 364 27.70 8.83 -6.25
CA SER A 364 26.38 8.39 -5.73
C SER A 364 26.27 6.87 -5.65
N ILE A 365 26.86 6.12 -6.59
CA ILE A 365 26.92 4.65 -6.53
C ILE A 365 27.79 4.20 -5.35
N LEU A 366 28.93 4.85 -5.12
CA LEU A 366 29.78 4.55 -3.96
C LEU A 366 29.05 4.82 -2.64
N VAL A 367 28.29 5.92 -2.54
CA VAL A 367 27.46 6.19 -1.37
C VAL A 367 26.41 5.08 -1.18
N PHE A 368 25.73 4.70 -2.26
CA PHE A 368 24.74 3.62 -2.21
C PHE A 368 25.34 2.29 -1.72
N GLN A 369 26.52 1.92 -2.25
CA GLN A 369 27.25 0.72 -1.83
C GLN A 369 27.72 0.81 -0.36
N SER A 370 28.19 2.00 0.06
CA SER A 370 28.62 2.23 1.45
C SER A 370 27.44 2.08 2.43
N VAL A 371 26.26 2.55 2.07
CA VAL A 371 25.04 2.36 2.90
C VAL A 371 24.69 0.86 3.01
N ILE A 372 24.74 0.10 1.90
CA ILE A 372 24.50 -1.35 1.93
C ILE A 372 25.49 -2.03 2.88
N LEU A 373 26.77 -1.72 2.77
CA LEU A 373 27.81 -2.33 3.61
C LEU A 373 27.62 -1.97 5.09
N PHE A 374 27.30 -0.71 5.37
CA PHE A 374 27.04 -0.22 6.72
C PHE A 374 25.84 -0.94 7.36
N GLU A 375 24.69 -1.02 6.68
CA GLU A 375 23.50 -1.69 7.20
C GLU A 375 23.73 -3.20 7.36
N LYS A 376 24.46 -3.82 6.44
CA LYS A 376 24.81 -5.24 6.57
C LYS A 376 25.72 -5.48 7.78
N TYR A 377 26.69 -4.60 8.02
CA TYR A 377 27.56 -4.66 9.18
C TYR A 377 26.76 -4.51 10.48
N GLU A 378 25.88 -3.51 10.57
CA GLU A 378 25.02 -3.29 11.73
C GLU A 378 24.12 -4.50 12.02
N LYS A 379 23.43 -5.01 10.98
CA LYS A 379 22.55 -6.18 11.10
C LYS A 379 23.29 -7.44 11.55
N GLN A 380 24.54 -7.63 11.11
CA GLN A 380 25.38 -8.78 11.49
C GLN A 380 25.85 -8.72 12.95
N HIS A 381 25.95 -7.55 13.56
CA HIS A 381 26.41 -7.37 14.93
C HIS A 381 25.26 -7.16 15.92
N THR A 382 24.02 -7.04 15.44
CA THR A 382 22.86 -6.84 16.30
C THR A 382 22.46 -8.14 16.98
N LYS A 383 22.39 -8.10 18.30
CA LYS A 383 21.74 -9.10 19.12
C LYS A 383 20.52 -8.47 19.79
N GLU A 384 19.38 -9.13 19.72
CA GLU A 384 18.13 -8.57 20.20
C GLU A 384 17.24 -9.63 20.84
N PHE A 385 16.71 -9.29 22.01
CA PHE A 385 15.65 -10.03 22.67
C PHE A 385 14.34 -9.28 22.44
N ILE A 386 13.29 -9.98 21.98
CA ILE A 386 12.02 -9.37 21.64
C ILE A 386 10.84 -10.21 22.14
N VAL A 387 9.87 -9.55 22.81
CA VAL A 387 8.58 -10.15 23.16
C VAL A 387 7.52 -9.50 22.27
N PHE A 388 7.06 -10.23 21.25
CA PHE A 388 6.05 -9.74 20.33
C PHE A 388 4.66 -9.71 20.98
N HIS A 389 3.82 -8.79 20.52
CA HIS A 389 2.42 -8.75 20.95
C HIS A 389 1.51 -9.55 20.02
N LYS A 390 0.82 -10.52 20.58
CA LYS A 390 -0.30 -11.21 19.92
C LYS A 390 -1.35 -11.57 20.97
N THR A 391 -2.59 -11.14 20.74
CA THR A 391 -3.69 -11.45 21.66
C THR A 391 -3.87 -12.96 21.83
N LYS A 392 -3.91 -13.41 23.07
CA LYS A 392 -4.09 -14.82 23.49
C LYS A 392 -2.93 -15.78 23.15
N GLN A 393 -1.80 -15.27 22.71
CA GLN A 393 -0.64 -16.09 22.34
C GLN A 393 0.64 -15.41 22.81
N SER A 394 1.68 -16.20 23.07
CA SER A 394 3.00 -15.76 23.50
C SER A 394 4.03 -16.04 22.42
N PHE A 395 4.89 -15.02 22.13
CA PHE A 395 5.96 -15.08 21.14
C PHE A 395 7.17 -14.36 21.66
N ILE A 396 8.26 -15.09 21.82
CA ILE A 396 9.54 -14.59 22.34
C ILE A 396 10.61 -14.87 21.30
N GLY A 397 11.29 -13.85 20.83
CA GLY A 397 12.34 -13.95 19.81
C GLY A 397 13.72 -13.67 20.39
N PHE A 398 14.67 -14.51 20.05
CA PHE A 398 16.09 -14.33 20.30
C PHE A 398 16.81 -14.16 18.98
N ARG A 399 17.21 -12.94 18.69
CA ARG A 399 17.97 -12.62 17.50
C ARG A 399 19.45 -12.66 17.79
N ASN A 400 20.17 -13.40 16.98
CA ASN A 400 21.61 -13.37 16.92
C ASN A 400 22.04 -13.14 15.48
N SER A 401 22.50 -11.91 15.18
CA SER A 401 22.95 -11.52 13.85
C SER A 401 21.82 -11.62 12.80
N SER A 402 21.99 -12.51 11.82
CA SER A 402 21.07 -12.74 10.69
C SER A 402 20.01 -13.82 10.94
N LYS A 403 19.90 -14.33 12.16
CA LYS A 403 18.92 -15.36 12.53
C LYS A 403 18.14 -14.95 13.77
N ILE A 404 16.84 -15.23 13.77
CA ILE A 404 15.99 -15.11 14.96
C ILE A 404 15.33 -16.45 15.23
N GLU A 405 15.43 -16.89 16.48
CA GLU A 405 14.75 -18.05 17.01
C GLU A 405 13.51 -17.57 17.77
N ILE A 406 12.34 -18.06 17.39
CA ILE A 406 11.06 -17.63 17.96
C ILE A 406 10.45 -18.80 18.72
N HIS A 407 10.39 -18.64 20.04
CA HIS A 407 9.69 -19.55 20.93
C HIS A 407 8.22 -19.14 21.03
N HIS A 408 7.30 -20.10 20.83
CA HIS A 408 5.87 -19.83 20.77
C HIS A 408 5.00 -20.91 21.40
N ASN A 409 3.79 -20.53 21.83
CA ASN A 409 2.75 -21.44 22.32
C ASN A 409 1.57 -21.61 21.35
N ALA A 410 1.74 -21.23 20.07
CA ALA A 410 0.67 -21.29 19.07
C ALA A 410 0.54 -22.69 18.44
N ASP A 411 -0.69 -23.08 18.08
CA ASP A 411 -1.00 -24.37 17.45
C ASP A 411 -0.58 -24.44 15.97
N SER A 412 -0.49 -23.28 15.28
CA SER A 412 -0.16 -23.22 13.85
C SER A 412 0.84 -22.13 13.53
N VAL A 413 1.94 -22.54 12.89
CA VAL A 413 3.02 -21.65 12.42
C VAL A 413 2.55 -20.71 11.28
N GLN A 414 1.55 -21.11 10.50
CA GLN A 414 1.07 -20.26 9.38
C GLN A 414 0.50 -18.92 9.84
N GLN A 415 -0.14 -18.88 11.02
CA GLN A 415 -0.67 -17.63 11.59
C GLN A 415 0.45 -16.70 12.09
N LEU A 416 1.63 -17.23 12.32
CA LEU A 416 2.81 -16.52 12.80
C LEU A 416 3.48 -15.70 11.71
N ASN A 417 3.50 -16.23 10.49
CA ASN A 417 4.15 -15.57 9.37
C ASN A 417 3.60 -14.15 9.14
N PHE A 418 2.29 -13.95 9.29
CA PHE A 418 1.69 -12.62 9.12
C PHE A 418 2.19 -11.60 10.15
N LEU A 419 2.45 -12.05 11.39
CA LEU A 419 2.94 -11.18 12.47
C LEU A 419 4.42 -10.83 12.31
N ILE A 420 5.23 -11.81 11.90
CA ILE A 420 6.68 -11.76 11.95
C ILE A 420 7.31 -11.39 10.61
N ASN A 421 6.61 -11.63 9.48
CA ASN A 421 7.12 -11.28 8.16
C ASN A 421 7.54 -9.81 8.00
N PRO A 422 6.83 -8.81 8.53
CA PRO A 422 7.32 -7.44 8.45
C PRO A 422 8.69 -7.25 9.13
N TYR A 423 8.90 -7.88 10.27
CA TYR A 423 10.19 -7.86 10.97
C TYR A 423 11.27 -8.63 10.20
N LYS A 424 10.95 -9.86 9.71
CA LYS A 424 11.83 -10.68 8.88
C LYS A 424 12.36 -9.90 7.68
N ILE A 425 11.44 -9.26 6.92
CA ILE A 425 11.79 -8.57 5.68
C ILE A 425 12.65 -7.34 5.97
N ASN A 426 12.24 -6.48 6.93
CA ASN A 426 12.96 -5.25 7.20
C ASN A 426 14.35 -5.50 7.78
N GLU A 427 14.49 -6.51 8.64
CA GLU A 427 15.77 -6.87 9.23
C GLU A 427 16.61 -7.84 8.38
N ASP A 428 16.03 -8.38 7.30
CA ASP A 428 16.69 -9.34 6.38
C ASP A 428 17.27 -10.55 7.12
N ILE A 429 16.42 -11.23 7.91
CA ILE A 429 16.83 -12.32 8.79
C ILE A 429 16.09 -13.62 8.47
N ALA A 430 16.76 -14.74 8.75
CA ALA A 430 16.15 -16.06 8.75
C ALA A 430 15.42 -16.32 10.07
N ILE A 431 14.26 -16.99 10.01
CA ILE A 431 13.45 -17.33 11.18
C ILE A 431 13.44 -18.82 11.38
N SER A 432 13.65 -19.25 12.63
CA SER A 432 13.34 -20.60 13.13
C SER A 432 12.25 -20.51 14.20
N PHE A 433 11.39 -21.53 14.24
CA PHE A 433 10.31 -21.60 15.22
C PHE A 433 10.53 -22.81 16.13
N GLU A 434 10.42 -22.58 17.43
CA GLU A 434 10.49 -23.59 18.45
C GLU A 434 9.29 -23.50 19.39
N LYS A 435 8.88 -24.64 19.95
CA LYS A 435 7.86 -24.62 21.01
C LYS A 435 8.47 -24.10 22.31
N LEU A 436 7.65 -23.35 23.05
CA LEU A 436 8.04 -22.79 24.33
C LEU A 436 7.86 -23.84 25.43
N ASP A 437 8.91 -24.66 25.67
CA ASP A 437 8.88 -25.78 26.65
C ASP A 437 9.76 -25.51 27.87
N THR A 438 10.37 -24.32 27.97
CA THR A 438 11.34 -24.00 29.05
C THR A 438 10.80 -22.84 29.90
N THR A 439 11.07 -22.93 31.21
CA THR A 439 10.71 -21.91 32.20
C THR A 439 11.80 -20.86 32.38
N ILE A 440 13.06 -21.23 32.15
CA ILE A 440 14.24 -20.37 32.30
C ILE A 440 14.90 -20.21 30.94
N LEU A 441 15.14 -18.97 30.57
CA LEU A 441 15.86 -18.60 29.36
C LEU A 441 17.01 -17.67 29.74
N GLN A 442 18.07 -17.70 28.95
CA GLN A 442 19.21 -16.81 29.12
C GLN A 442 19.49 -16.11 27.79
N PHE A 443 19.63 -14.79 27.85
CA PHE A 443 20.05 -14.00 26.71
C PHE A 443 21.15 -13.04 27.14
N GLU A 444 22.34 -13.28 26.59
CA GLU A 444 23.55 -12.58 27.01
C GLU A 444 23.72 -12.65 28.55
N ASN A 445 23.83 -11.52 29.21
CA ASN A 445 23.95 -11.41 30.65
C ASN A 445 22.62 -11.30 31.40
N GLN A 446 21.46 -11.48 30.71
CA GLN A 446 20.15 -11.39 31.32
C GLN A 446 19.55 -12.78 31.52
N GLN A 447 19.19 -13.08 32.75
CA GLN A 447 18.36 -14.23 33.09
C GLN A 447 16.89 -13.85 32.88
N ILE A 448 16.12 -14.71 32.22
CA ILE A 448 14.72 -14.51 31.92
C ILE A 448 13.92 -15.65 32.51
N LEU A 449 12.94 -15.31 33.35
CA LEU A 449 12.03 -16.26 33.94
C LEU A 449 10.65 -16.14 33.27
N LEU A 450 10.16 -17.26 32.76
CA LEU A 450 8.81 -17.36 32.22
C LEU A 450 7.89 -17.91 33.30
N ILE A 451 6.82 -17.16 33.59
CA ILE A 451 5.77 -17.59 34.51
C ILE A 451 4.48 -17.79 33.71
N ASP A 452 4.10 -19.05 33.57
CA ASP A 452 2.91 -19.48 32.86
C ASP A 452 1.76 -19.90 33.81
N SER A 453 0.76 -20.60 33.28
CA SER A 453 -0.37 -21.12 34.05
C SER A 453 0.00 -22.04 35.23
N LEU A 454 1.20 -22.64 35.22
CA LEU A 454 1.70 -23.46 36.32
C LEU A 454 2.15 -22.61 37.52
N ALA A 455 2.38 -21.32 37.32
CA ALA A 455 2.75 -20.36 38.34
C ALA A 455 4.03 -20.72 39.12
N ILE A 456 5.01 -21.37 38.44
CA ILE A 456 6.29 -21.77 39.06
C ILE A 456 7.23 -20.56 39.05
N TYR A 457 7.63 -20.11 40.25
CA TYR A 457 8.57 -18.99 40.39
C TYR A 457 9.53 -19.13 41.57
N GLN A 458 9.44 -20.20 42.35
CA GLN A 458 10.40 -20.48 43.43
C GLN A 458 11.59 -21.28 42.86
N ILE A 459 12.65 -20.54 42.52
CA ILE A 459 13.87 -21.11 41.96
C ILE A 459 15.05 -20.62 42.81
N GLU A 460 15.85 -21.54 43.32
CA GLU A 460 17.03 -21.22 44.09
C GLU A 460 18.11 -20.53 43.24
N ASP A 461 18.81 -19.57 43.81
CA ASP A 461 19.93 -18.80 43.20
C ASP A 461 19.55 -17.92 41.98
N PHE A 462 18.26 -17.60 41.80
CA PHE A 462 17.77 -16.77 40.69
C PHE A 462 17.43 -15.37 41.16
N LYS A 463 18.39 -14.44 41.05
CA LYS A 463 18.21 -13.05 41.52
C LYS A 463 18.16 -12.04 40.37
N ASN A 464 17.26 -11.03 40.49
CA ASN A 464 17.12 -9.95 39.55
C ASN A 464 16.83 -10.33 38.07
N PRO A 465 16.01 -11.37 37.79
CA PRO A 465 15.69 -11.73 36.42
C PRO A 465 14.76 -10.71 35.75
N LEU A 466 14.69 -10.76 34.42
CA LEU A 466 13.54 -10.30 33.68
C LEU A 466 12.43 -11.35 33.81
N VAL A 467 11.26 -10.95 34.29
CA VAL A 467 10.12 -11.87 34.43
C VAL A 467 9.13 -11.62 33.32
N ILE A 468 8.78 -12.68 32.56
CA ILE A 468 7.72 -12.64 31.56
C ILE A 468 6.55 -13.44 32.09
N ILE A 469 5.39 -12.77 32.22
CA ILE A 469 4.14 -13.40 32.63
C ILE A 469 3.30 -13.69 31.39
N GLN A 470 2.85 -14.93 31.25
CA GLN A 470 2.06 -15.42 30.12
C GLN A 470 0.89 -16.31 30.58
N ASN A 471 -0.17 -16.39 29.73
CA ASN A 471 -1.34 -17.26 29.96
C ASN A 471 -2.12 -16.98 31.26
N SER A 472 -2.05 -15.76 31.81
CA SER A 472 -2.79 -15.29 32.99
C SER A 472 -2.70 -16.18 34.23
N PRO A 473 -1.48 -16.45 34.75
CA PRO A 473 -1.29 -17.29 35.92
C PRO A 473 -2.03 -16.71 37.15
N LYS A 474 -2.54 -17.60 37.99
CA LYS A 474 -3.15 -17.24 39.28
C LYS A 474 -2.06 -17.05 40.35
N ILE A 475 -1.28 -15.98 40.24
CA ILE A 475 -0.18 -15.66 41.16
C ILE A 475 -0.54 -14.49 42.10
N ASN A 476 0.06 -14.54 43.30
CA ASN A 476 0.18 -13.36 44.13
C ASN A 476 1.45 -12.60 43.70
N LEU A 477 1.26 -11.50 42.94
CA LEU A 477 2.38 -10.77 42.36
C LEU A 477 3.30 -10.13 43.44
N GLU A 478 2.74 -9.65 44.53
CA GLU A 478 3.48 -9.06 45.65
C GLU A 478 4.45 -10.10 46.25
N ARG A 479 3.94 -11.30 46.55
CA ARG A 479 4.77 -12.41 47.05
C ARG A 479 5.84 -12.79 46.06
N MET A 480 5.52 -12.87 44.78
CA MET A 480 6.49 -13.18 43.73
C MET A 480 7.61 -12.13 43.65
N ILE A 481 7.26 -10.83 43.70
CA ILE A 481 8.24 -9.74 43.70
C ILE A 481 9.20 -9.82 44.89
N VAL A 482 8.69 -10.10 46.09
CA VAL A 482 9.51 -10.23 47.30
C VAL A 482 10.46 -11.43 47.18
N THR A 483 10.00 -12.54 46.60
CA THR A 483 10.79 -13.78 46.48
C THR A 483 11.91 -13.65 45.44
N ILE A 484 11.62 -13.09 44.26
CA ILE A 484 12.56 -13.12 43.11
C ILE A 484 13.29 -11.78 42.96
N GLN A 485 12.73 -10.67 43.44
CA GLN A 485 13.24 -9.31 43.25
C GLN A 485 13.53 -9.02 41.76
N PRO A 486 12.50 -9.10 40.88
CA PRO A 486 12.72 -8.97 39.45
C PRO A 486 13.19 -7.57 39.07
N LYS A 487 14.10 -7.48 38.10
CA LYS A 487 14.54 -6.21 37.52
C LYS A 487 13.39 -5.49 36.80
N MET A 488 12.54 -6.24 36.13
CA MET A 488 11.37 -5.77 35.38
C MET A 488 10.40 -6.92 35.18
N ILE A 489 9.12 -6.61 35.11
CA ILE A 489 8.05 -7.54 34.79
C ILE A 489 7.46 -7.18 33.43
N ILE A 490 7.42 -8.15 32.53
CA ILE A 490 6.84 -8.04 31.18
C ILE A 490 5.59 -8.90 31.13
N ALA A 491 4.43 -8.32 30.89
CA ALA A 491 3.21 -9.06 30.59
C ALA A 491 2.99 -9.05 29.08
N ASP A 492 2.93 -10.25 28.48
CA ASP A 492 2.71 -10.38 27.05
C ASP A 492 1.21 -10.38 26.65
N GLY A 493 0.93 -10.54 25.36
CA GLY A 493 -0.42 -10.51 24.80
C GLY A 493 -1.29 -11.73 25.12
N SER A 494 -0.73 -12.79 25.74
CA SER A 494 -1.49 -13.98 26.16
C SER A 494 -2.32 -13.73 27.41
N ASN A 495 -2.04 -12.64 28.13
CA ASN A 495 -2.70 -12.31 29.39
C ASN A 495 -4.02 -11.57 29.22
N PHE A 496 -5.00 -11.87 30.10
CA PHE A 496 -6.24 -11.12 30.18
C PHE A 496 -5.99 -9.70 30.73
N LYS A 497 -6.63 -8.71 30.12
CA LYS A 497 -6.49 -7.30 30.50
C LYS A 497 -6.84 -7.01 31.96
N SER A 498 -7.77 -7.75 32.55
CA SER A 498 -8.11 -7.62 33.97
C SER A 498 -6.95 -8.00 34.90
N TYR A 499 -6.19 -9.03 34.54
CA TYR A 499 -5.00 -9.45 35.28
C TYR A 499 -3.85 -8.46 35.13
N THR A 500 -3.55 -8.05 33.90
CA THR A 500 -2.48 -7.07 33.63
C THR A 500 -2.72 -5.75 34.33
N ASN A 501 -3.97 -5.25 34.38
CA ASN A 501 -4.31 -4.03 35.10
C ASN A 501 -4.09 -4.15 36.61
N ARG A 502 -4.40 -5.31 37.19
CA ARG A 502 -4.16 -5.59 38.60
C ARG A 502 -2.64 -5.66 38.89
N TRP A 503 -1.92 -6.42 38.08
CA TRP A 503 -0.46 -6.56 38.24
C TRP A 503 0.28 -5.23 38.06
N LYS A 504 -0.15 -4.40 37.13
CA LYS A 504 0.39 -3.04 36.92
C LYS A 504 0.28 -2.20 38.19
N LYS A 505 -0.88 -2.22 38.88
CA LYS A 505 -1.08 -1.51 40.14
C LYS A 505 -0.17 -2.04 41.26
N THR A 506 -0.09 -3.36 41.40
CA THR A 506 0.80 -3.99 42.42
C THR A 506 2.26 -3.65 42.15
N SER A 507 2.71 -3.74 40.91
CA SER A 507 4.10 -3.39 40.54
C SER A 507 4.43 -1.93 40.79
N GLN A 508 3.47 -1.01 40.59
CA GLN A 508 3.63 0.41 40.91
C GLN A 508 3.80 0.63 42.40
N ILE A 509 3.01 -0.05 43.26
CA ILE A 509 3.14 0.03 44.72
C ILE A 509 4.49 -0.51 45.18
N MET A 510 4.99 -1.59 44.53
CA MET A 510 6.25 -2.22 44.88
C MET A 510 7.48 -1.57 44.20
N ASN A 511 7.29 -0.49 43.43
CA ASN A 511 8.35 0.19 42.66
C ASN A 511 9.13 -0.69 41.69
N ILE A 512 8.47 -1.70 41.11
CA ILE A 512 9.05 -2.55 40.07
C ILE A 512 8.55 -2.11 38.69
N PRO A 513 9.43 -1.91 37.69
CA PRO A 513 9.03 -1.58 36.33
C PRO A 513 8.13 -2.66 35.74
N PHE A 514 6.97 -2.24 35.19
CA PHE A 514 5.99 -3.12 34.57
C PHE A 514 5.76 -2.74 33.12
N TYR A 515 5.94 -3.67 32.21
CA TYR A 515 5.76 -3.50 30.78
C TYR A 515 4.65 -4.40 30.27
N TYR A 516 3.60 -3.82 29.68
CA TYR A 516 2.52 -4.59 29.05
C TYR A 516 2.55 -4.39 27.54
N THR A 517 2.79 -5.49 26.79
CA THR A 517 2.89 -5.43 25.33
C THR A 517 1.61 -4.99 24.64
N GLY A 518 0.44 -5.17 25.28
CA GLY A 518 -0.86 -4.72 24.76
C GLY A 518 -1.10 -3.20 24.84
N GLU A 519 -0.29 -2.46 25.60
CA GLU A 519 -0.35 -1.00 25.71
C GLU A 519 0.85 -0.33 25.02
N LEU A 520 2.05 -0.88 25.23
CA LEU A 520 3.31 -0.25 24.84
C LEU A 520 3.91 -0.86 23.56
N GLY A 521 3.28 -1.91 23.04
CA GLY A 521 3.80 -2.68 21.90
C GLY A 521 4.83 -3.75 22.32
N ALA A 522 5.47 -4.37 21.34
CA ALA A 522 6.50 -5.39 21.57
C ALA A 522 7.63 -4.85 22.46
N PHE A 523 8.08 -5.65 23.40
CA PHE A 523 9.26 -5.30 24.19
C PHE A 523 10.52 -5.68 23.43
N GLN A 524 11.48 -4.77 23.34
CA GLN A 524 12.75 -4.98 22.63
C GLN A 524 13.93 -4.59 23.52
N LEU A 525 14.92 -5.47 23.59
CA LEU A 525 16.20 -5.23 24.27
C LEU A 525 17.32 -5.53 23.28
N LYS A 526 18.05 -4.51 22.85
CA LYS A 526 19.16 -4.60 21.88
C LYS A 526 20.51 -4.54 22.60
N TYR A 527 21.47 -5.32 22.10
CA TYR A 527 22.86 -5.39 22.56
C TYR A 527 23.84 -5.13 21.41
#